data_fd37d6ba37b449cc952ceb0b25b507a7
#
_entry.id   fd37d6ba37b449cc952ceb0b25b507a7
#
_cell.length_a   1.000
_cell.length_b   1.000
_cell.length_c   1.000
_cell.angle_alpha   90.00
_cell.angle_beta   90.00
_cell.angle_gamma   90.00
#
_symmetry.space_group_name_H-M   'P 1'
#
loop_
_entity.id
_entity.type
_entity.pdbx_description
1 polymer ?
#
loop_
_entity_poly.entity_id
_entity_poly.type
_entity_poly.pdbx_seq_one_letter_code
_entity_poly.pdbx_strand_id
1 'polypeptide(L)'
;MKRFGFLYEKVVSVDNCRLAILNASQNKRKRKMVKDVCDNLEDYAKDLSERLSRMDFLSPYKTRFIKDGLSGKERELQIPAFYPDQCAHHAIMQVLKPIIERSSYHWSCANIPKRGIDHASKGVERATVRDRKHAKYCVKMDISKFYPSIPHGKLKARLREKIKDEKFLQIIFKVIDSHEQGLPIGNYTSPWLAELYLQPLDNLIKQKHRIRHYVRYADDLVLIDSNKRKLRKALHDIFEFVGELGLSIKHDYQLFRIQQYCKDRSGRRGRKIDFVGRCFGVGFTTIRKRRASALMRQSRFIQKLQRENRPIAYRIASGFISRCACFKHTNSYAMRKKYCETVNIKKLKEVISNESKRKCLSQLAHH
;
A
#
# COMPACT_ATOMS: atom_id res chain seq x y z
N MET A 1 13.09 25.93 0.37
CA MET A 1 11.64 25.62 0.24
C MET A 1 10.91 26.21 1.45
N LYS A 2 9.74 26.86 1.27
CA LYS A 2 8.99 27.45 2.39
C LYS A 2 8.45 26.33 3.29
N ARG A 3 8.78 26.39 4.60
CA ARG A 3 8.34 25.39 5.60
C ARG A 3 6.94 25.74 6.11
N PHE A 4 6.16 24.71 6.47
CA PHE A 4 4.80 24.87 7.02
C PHE A 4 4.86 25.19 8.52
N GLY A 5 3.99 26.10 8.98
CA GLY A 5 3.79 26.48 10.37
C GLY A 5 2.32 26.59 10.75
N PHE A 6 2.03 26.91 12.01
CA PHE A 6 0.68 27.04 12.55
C PHE A 6 -0.15 25.76 12.39
N LEU A 7 0.47 24.61 12.66
CA LEU A 7 -0.11 23.28 12.49
C LEU A 7 -0.57 22.69 13.83
N TYR A 8 0.09 23.06 14.92
CA TYR A 8 -0.22 22.56 16.25
C TYR A 8 -1.67 22.85 16.65
N GLU A 9 -2.12 24.10 16.56
CA GLU A 9 -3.50 24.49 16.90
C GLU A 9 -4.54 23.72 16.09
N LYS A 10 -4.21 23.41 14.83
CA LYS A 10 -5.06 22.58 13.97
C LYS A 10 -5.15 21.14 14.45
N VAL A 11 -4.04 20.55 14.89
CA VAL A 11 -4.03 19.15 15.33
C VAL A 11 -4.79 18.96 16.62
N VAL A 12 -4.60 19.87 17.59
CA VAL A 12 -5.23 19.78 18.92
C VAL A 12 -6.66 20.31 18.95
N SER A 13 -7.16 20.97 17.90
CA SER A 13 -8.52 21.50 17.90
C SER A 13 -9.55 20.38 18.09
N VAL A 14 -10.59 20.65 18.88
CA VAL A 14 -11.68 19.70 19.16
C VAL A 14 -12.36 19.26 17.86
N ASP A 15 -12.55 20.17 16.89
CA ASP A 15 -13.13 19.82 15.59
C ASP A 15 -12.29 18.83 14.80
N ASN A 16 -10.97 19.00 14.80
CA ASN A 16 -10.06 18.04 14.17
C ASN A 16 -10.09 16.68 14.90
N CYS A 17 -10.16 16.68 16.22
CA CYS A 17 -10.27 15.46 17.04
C CYS A 17 -11.60 14.75 16.78
N ARG A 18 -12.71 15.46 16.70
CA ARG A 18 -14.04 14.93 16.32
C ARG A 18 -13.97 14.24 14.95
N LEU A 19 -13.45 14.92 13.94
CA LEU A 19 -13.29 14.38 12.60
C LEU A 19 -12.35 13.16 12.59
N ALA A 20 -11.30 13.16 13.41
CA ALA A 20 -10.36 12.06 13.54
C ALA A 20 -11.03 10.79 14.10
N ILE A 21 -11.86 10.92 15.13
CA ILE A 21 -12.64 9.82 15.70
C ILE A 21 -13.60 9.25 14.64
N LEU A 22 -14.34 10.10 13.92
CA LEU A 22 -15.25 9.67 12.85
C LEU A 22 -14.49 8.92 11.73
N ASN A 23 -13.33 9.42 11.31
CA ASN A 23 -12.50 8.77 10.29
C ASN A 23 -11.90 7.44 10.79
N ALA A 24 -11.43 7.39 12.02
CA ALA A 24 -10.90 6.17 12.64
C ALA A 24 -11.97 5.08 12.81
N SER A 25 -13.24 5.45 13.03
CA SER A 25 -14.36 4.55 13.26
C SER A 25 -14.94 3.91 11.98
N GLN A 26 -14.57 4.40 10.79
CA GLN A 26 -15.11 3.89 9.52
C GLN A 26 -14.95 2.37 9.40
N ASN A 27 -16.05 1.68 9.08
CA ASN A 27 -16.15 0.22 8.98
C ASN A 27 -15.86 -0.55 10.29
N LYS A 28 -15.79 0.13 11.45
CA LYS A 28 -15.48 -0.48 12.75
C LYS A 28 -16.56 -0.26 13.82
N ARG A 29 -17.63 0.50 13.53
CA ARG A 29 -18.68 0.92 14.48
C ARG A 29 -19.42 -0.23 15.19
N LYS A 30 -19.33 -1.47 14.67
CA LYS A 30 -19.87 -2.67 15.32
C LYS A 30 -19.05 -3.17 16.52
N ARG A 31 -17.86 -2.65 16.75
CA ARG A 31 -17.01 -3.01 17.90
C ARG A 31 -17.47 -2.19 19.12
N LYS A 32 -17.68 -2.84 20.26
CA LYS A 32 -18.18 -2.20 21.50
C LYS A 32 -17.47 -0.88 21.81
N MET A 33 -16.13 -0.91 21.94
CA MET A 33 -15.36 0.31 22.22
C MET A 33 -15.52 1.39 21.17
N VAL A 34 -15.59 1.03 19.87
CA VAL A 34 -15.74 2.02 18.79
C VAL A 34 -17.14 2.65 18.83
N LYS A 35 -18.16 1.85 19.16
CA LYS A 35 -19.54 2.32 19.34
C LYS A 35 -19.60 3.31 20.50
N ASP A 36 -19.08 2.93 21.68
CA ASP A 36 -19.04 3.78 22.86
C ASP A 36 -18.39 5.16 22.58
N VAL A 37 -17.20 5.16 21.96
CA VAL A 37 -16.52 6.40 21.56
C VAL A 37 -17.33 7.23 20.56
N CYS A 38 -18.09 6.59 19.67
CA CYS A 38 -18.93 7.32 18.71
C CYS A 38 -20.24 7.84 19.33
N ASP A 39 -20.80 7.14 20.29
CA ASP A 39 -22.04 7.52 21.00
C ASP A 39 -21.77 8.71 21.94
N ASN A 40 -20.55 8.83 22.50
CA ASN A 40 -20.09 9.93 23.36
C ASN A 40 -19.05 10.83 22.65
N LEU A 41 -19.27 11.12 21.37
CA LEU A 41 -18.28 11.73 20.46
C LEU A 41 -17.69 13.05 20.95
N GLU A 42 -18.51 13.93 21.53
CA GLU A 42 -18.06 15.28 21.96
C GLU A 42 -17.10 15.20 23.16
N ASP A 43 -17.39 14.34 24.11
CA ASP A 43 -16.56 14.16 25.31
C ASP A 43 -15.20 13.54 24.93
N TYR A 44 -15.23 12.49 24.09
CA TYR A 44 -14.02 11.88 23.56
C TYR A 44 -13.22 12.83 22.66
N ALA A 45 -13.86 13.74 21.93
CA ALA A 45 -13.15 14.73 21.11
C ALA A 45 -12.42 15.76 21.98
N LYS A 46 -13.05 16.23 23.08
CA LYS A 46 -12.42 17.13 24.06
C LYS A 46 -11.27 16.43 24.78
N ASP A 47 -11.48 15.20 25.29
CA ASP A 47 -10.42 14.41 25.96
C ASP A 47 -9.24 14.16 25.00
N LEU A 48 -9.48 13.83 23.73
CA LEU A 48 -8.41 13.64 22.74
C LEU A 48 -7.61 14.93 22.50
N SER A 49 -8.28 16.09 22.45
CA SER A 49 -7.65 17.39 22.33
C SER A 49 -6.71 17.67 23.52
N GLU A 50 -7.19 17.42 24.73
CA GLU A 50 -6.38 17.56 25.95
C GLU A 50 -5.21 16.58 25.99
N ARG A 51 -5.43 15.30 25.65
CA ARG A 51 -4.38 14.29 25.57
C ARG A 51 -3.29 14.65 24.56
N LEU A 52 -3.66 15.13 23.39
CA LEU A 52 -2.70 15.61 22.39
C LEU A 52 -1.90 16.81 22.93
N SER A 53 -2.54 17.74 23.62
CA SER A 53 -1.90 18.91 24.21
C SER A 53 -0.94 18.55 25.36
N ARG A 54 -1.30 17.55 26.17
CA ARG A 54 -0.48 17.03 27.27
C ARG A 54 0.52 15.97 26.82
N MET A 55 0.55 15.62 25.53
CA MET A 55 1.39 14.56 24.98
C MET A 55 1.11 13.17 25.60
N ASP A 56 -0.12 12.88 26.05
CA ASP A 56 -0.55 11.61 26.66
C ASP A 56 -1.62 10.91 25.79
N PHE A 57 -1.23 10.47 24.62
CA PHE A 57 -2.15 9.94 23.62
C PHE A 57 -1.71 8.58 23.02
N LEU A 58 -0.73 7.91 23.60
CA LEU A 58 -0.25 6.61 23.14
C LEU A 58 -0.29 5.58 24.27
N SER A 59 -0.74 4.39 23.94
CA SER A 59 -0.77 3.22 24.83
C SER A 59 0.23 2.17 24.36
N PRO A 60 0.61 1.19 25.20
CA PRO A 60 1.43 0.07 24.78
C PRO A 60 0.79 -0.71 23.61
N TYR A 61 1.57 -1.05 22.60
CA TYR A 61 1.10 -1.83 21.47
C TYR A 61 0.74 -3.26 21.84
N LYS A 62 -0.31 -3.79 21.20
CA LYS A 62 -0.57 -5.22 21.18
C LYS A 62 0.10 -5.84 19.96
N THR A 63 1.01 -6.77 20.18
CA THR A 63 1.74 -7.46 19.11
C THR A 63 0.91 -8.62 18.55
N ARG A 64 0.85 -8.76 17.24
CA ARG A 64 0.21 -9.89 16.55
C ARG A 64 1.05 -10.32 15.35
N PHE A 65 1.28 -11.62 15.23
CA PHE A 65 1.93 -12.20 14.06
C PHE A 65 0.90 -12.63 13.01
N ILE A 66 1.14 -12.25 11.75
CA ILE A 66 0.33 -12.66 10.61
C ILE A 66 1.20 -13.32 9.54
N LYS A 67 0.70 -14.41 8.93
CA LYS A 67 1.34 -15.01 7.75
C LYS A 67 0.69 -14.48 6.48
N ASP A 68 1.52 -13.92 5.59
CA ASP A 68 1.05 -13.53 4.26
C ASP A 68 0.63 -14.78 3.49
N GLY A 69 -0.64 -14.87 3.14
CA GLY A 69 -1.23 -16.03 2.49
C GLY A 69 -0.65 -16.42 1.12
N LEU A 70 0.13 -15.54 0.49
CA LEU A 70 0.77 -15.78 -0.80
C LEU A 70 2.24 -16.13 -0.69
N SER A 71 2.98 -15.45 0.17
CA SER A 71 4.44 -15.62 0.32
C SER A 71 4.81 -16.55 1.48
N GLY A 72 3.90 -16.81 2.41
CA GLY A 72 4.17 -17.53 3.65
C GLY A 72 5.03 -16.73 4.65
N LYS A 73 5.39 -15.50 4.33
CA LYS A 73 6.20 -14.65 5.21
C LYS A 73 5.41 -14.25 6.44
N GLU A 74 6.01 -14.44 7.59
CA GLU A 74 5.50 -13.94 8.85
C GLU A 74 5.81 -12.46 9.00
N ARG A 75 4.83 -11.70 9.48
CA ARG A 75 4.97 -10.27 9.74
C ARG A 75 4.46 -9.97 11.15
N GLU A 76 5.27 -9.29 11.91
CA GLU A 76 4.89 -8.73 13.18
C GLU A 76 4.08 -7.45 12.95
N LEU A 77 2.89 -7.38 13.53
CA LEU A 77 2.04 -6.19 13.51
C LEU A 77 1.98 -5.61 14.92
N GLN A 78 2.23 -4.33 15.02
CA GLN A 78 1.98 -3.54 16.21
C GLN A 78 0.58 -2.91 16.10
N ILE A 79 -0.33 -3.33 16.96
CA ILE A 79 -1.73 -2.91 16.93
C ILE A 79 -1.95 -1.83 17.98
N PRO A 80 -2.10 -0.55 17.58
CA PRO A 80 -2.45 0.53 18.50
C PRO A 80 -3.88 0.36 19.01
N ALA A 81 -4.18 0.83 20.20
CA ALA A 81 -5.54 0.91 20.72
C ALA A 81 -6.40 1.76 19.79
N PHE A 82 -7.73 1.51 19.76
CA PHE A 82 -8.61 2.35 18.97
C PHE A 82 -8.63 3.78 19.50
N TYR A 83 -8.80 3.91 20.81
CA TYR A 83 -8.73 5.15 21.55
C TYR A 83 -7.71 5.03 22.68
N PRO A 84 -6.85 6.01 22.89
CA PRO A 84 -6.70 7.24 22.10
C PRO A 84 -5.88 7.09 20.80
N ASP A 85 -5.06 6.07 20.65
CA ASP A 85 -3.95 5.96 19.69
C ASP A 85 -4.36 6.13 18.23
N GLN A 86 -5.30 5.28 17.71
CA GLN A 86 -5.73 5.38 16.31
C GLN A 86 -6.40 6.72 16.03
N CYS A 87 -7.17 7.24 16.99
CA CYS A 87 -7.81 8.54 16.87
C CYS A 87 -6.76 9.67 16.80
N ALA A 88 -5.73 9.63 17.65
CA ALA A 88 -4.62 10.57 17.61
C ALA A 88 -3.83 10.47 16.28
N HIS A 89 -3.55 9.25 15.80
CA HIS A 89 -2.92 9.07 14.49
C HIS A 89 -3.75 9.70 13.36
N HIS A 90 -5.08 9.60 13.40
CA HIS A 90 -5.95 10.25 12.41
C HIS A 90 -5.89 11.77 12.55
N ALA A 91 -5.92 12.34 13.77
CA ALA A 91 -5.82 13.77 14.00
C ALA A 91 -4.51 14.36 13.44
N ILE A 92 -3.39 13.70 13.73
CA ILE A 92 -2.07 14.07 13.19
C ILE A 92 -2.07 14.01 11.66
N MET A 93 -2.59 12.93 11.10
CA MET A 93 -2.54 12.71 9.66
C MET A 93 -3.48 13.62 8.86
N GLN A 94 -4.56 14.10 9.42
CA GLN A 94 -5.43 15.10 8.78
C GLN A 94 -4.66 16.40 8.47
N VAL A 95 -3.69 16.76 9.30
CA VAL A 95 -2.86 17.95 9.13
C VAL A 95 -1.57 17.65 8.33
N LEU A 96 -0.93 16.50 8.56
CA LEU A 96 0.35 16.15 7.93
C LEU A 96 0.20 15.67 6.48
N LYS A 97 -0.86 14.93 6.18
CA LYS A 97 -1.10 14.31 4.87
C LYS A 97 -1.06 15.28 3.68
N PRO A 98 -1.74 16.46 3.71
CA PRO A 98 -1.67 17.42 2.60
C PRO A 98 -0.24 17.91 2.32
N ILE A 99 0.59 18.02 3.36
CA ILE A 99 1.99 18.45 3.25
C ILE A 99 2.82 17.39 2.52
N ILE A 100 2.62 16.11 2.85
CA ILE A 100 3.30 14.98 2.20
C ILE A 100 2.84 14.84 0.75
N GLU A 101 1.52 14.84 0.51
CA GLU A 101 0.94 14.68 -0.83
C GLU A 101 1.42 15.73 -1.83
N ARG A 102 1.54 16.99 -1.41
CA ARG A 102 1.97 18.11 -2.25
C ARG A 102 3.36 17.91 -2.87
N SER A 103 4.25 17.21 -2.18
CA SER A 103 5.63 16.95 -2.63
C SER A 103 5.85 15.52 -3.14
N SER A 104 4.81 14.67 -3.13
CA SER A 104 4.94 13.28 -3.54
C SER A 104 5.00 13.14 -5.06
N TYR A 105 5.91 12.30 -5.53
CA TYR A 105 6.02 11.98 -6.94
C TYR A 105 4.72 11.33 -7.47
N HIS A 106 4.29 11.70 -8.68
CA HIS A 106 3.00 11.26 -9.25
C HIS A 106 2.86 9.72 -9.31
N TRP A 107 3.95 9.01 -9.64
CA TRP A 107 3.97 7.54 -9.70
C TRP A 107 4.53 6.88 -8.44
N SER A 108 4.59 7.62 -7.33
CA SER A 108 4.69 7.02 -6.00
C SER A 108 3.32 6.51 -5.58
N CYS A 109 3.25 5.23 -5.29
CA CYS A 109 2.01 4.46 -5.11
C CYS A 109 2.03 3.70 -3.78
N ALA A 110 0.91 3.09 -3.44
CA ALA A 110 0.57 2.32 -2.25
C ALA A 110 -0.05 3.18 -1.13
N ASN A 111 0.64 4.22 -0.67
CA ASN A 111 0.27 4.95 0.54
C ASN A 111 -0.61 6.17 0.29
N ILE A 112 -0.63 6.67 -0.94
CA ILE A 112 -1.40 7.85 -1.33
C ILE A 112 -2.78 7.42 -1.84
N PRO A 113 -3.89 8.07 -1.40
CA PRO A 113 -5.23 7.79 -1.89
C PRO A 113 -5.33 7.85 -3.42
N LYS A 114 -6.11 6.95 -3.99
CA LYS A 114 -6.29 6.78 -5.45
C LYS A 114 -5.02 6.34 -6.21
N ARG A 115 -3.87 6.16 -5.53
CA ARG A 115 -2.61 5.68 -6.12
C ARG A 115 -2.28 4.25 -5.67
N GLY A 116 -3.25 3.35 -5.76
CA GLY A 116 -3.09 1.92 -5.44
C GLY A 116 -2.49 1.11 -6.60
N ILE A 117 -2.69 -0.21 -6.55
CA ILE A 117 -2.19 -1.20 -7.53
C ILE A 117 -2.52 -0.83 -8.98
N ASP A 118 -3.74 -0.35 -9.24
CA ASP A 118 -4.15 0.01 -10.60
C ASP A 118 -3.44 1.25 -11.12
N HIS A 119 -3.19 2.24 -10.25
CA HIS A 119 -2.39 3.41 -10.61
C HIS A 119 -0.94 3.01 -10.92
N ALA A 120 -0.31 2.21 -10.07
CA ALA A 120 1.02 1.68 -10.30
C ALA A 120 1.12 0.88 -11.61
N SER A 121 0.12 0.03 -11.91
CA SER A 121 0.03 -0.68 -13.18
C SER A 121 -0.03 0.25 -14.38
N LYS A 122 -0.89 1.29 -14.32
CA LYS A 122 -0.99 2.30 -15.39
C LYS A 122 0.34 3.01 -15.64
N GLY A 123 1.14 3.25 -14.58
CA GLY A 123 2.48 3.83 -14.71
C GLY A 123 3.42 2.94 -15.53
N VAL A 124 3.44 1.62 -15.28
CA VAL A 124 4.24 0.67 -16.06
C VAL A 124 3.66 0.46 -17.47
N GLU A 125 2.34 0.40 -17.62
CA GLU A 125 1.67 0.30 -18.93
C GLU A 125 1.93 1.52 -19.81
N ARG A 126 2.02 2.72 -19.22
CA ARG A 126 2.41 3.91 -19.95
C ARG A 126 3.77 3.73 -20.63
N ALA A 127 4.73 3.10 -19.96
CA ALA A 127 6.02 2.77 -20.57
C ALA A 127 5.92 1.66 -21.60
N THR A 128 5.34 0.51 -21.22
CA THR A 128 5.43 -0.74 -21.99
C THR A 128 4.41 -0.83 -23.16
N VAL A 129 3.29 -0.12 -23.05
CA VAL A 129 2.22 -0.18 -24.07
C VAL A 129 2.17 1.09 -24.91
N ARG A 130 2.26 2.28 -24.27
CA ARG A 130 2.12 3.57 -24.97
C ARG A 130 3.45 4.11 -25.50
N ASP A 131 4.54 3.97 -24.73
CA ASP A 131 5.87 4.47 -25.11
C ASP A 131 6.85 3.31 -25.40
N ARG A 132 6.44 2.38 -26.27
CA ARG A 132 7.18 1.15 -26.59
C ARG A 132 8.61 1.38 -27.05
N LYS A 133 8.87 2.50 -27.73
CA LYS A 133 10.19 2.90 -28.23
C LYS A 133 11.20 3.01 -27.09
N HIS A 134 10.79 3.50 -25.93
CA HIS A 134 11.66 3.71 -24.78
C HIS A 134 11.61 2.57 -23.75
N ALA A 135 10.73 1.58 -23.91
CA ALA A 135 10.59 0.43 -23.02
C ALA A 135 11.55 -0.72 -23.40
N LYS A 136 12.88 -0.46 -23.38
CA LYS A 136 13.90 -1.45 -23.79
C LYS A 136 14.44 -2.25 -22.61
N TYR A 137 14.81 -1.56 -21.54
CA TYR A 137 15.44 -2.15 -20.35
C TYR A 137 14.67 -1.74 -19.10
N CYS A 138 14.71 -2.61 -18.12
CA CYS A 138 14.09 -2.41 -16.82
C CYS A 138 15.11 -2.68 -15.72
N VAL A 139 15.16 -1.79 -14.72
CA VAL A 139 15.72 -2.07 -13.41
C VAL A 139 14.54 -2.30 -12.48
N LYS A 140 14.56 -3.42 -11.78
CA LYS A 140 13.63 -3.73 -10.69
C LYS A 140 14.44 -3.95 -9.42
N MET A 141 14.05 -3.30 -8.34
CA MET A 141 14.70 -3.40 -7.03
C MET A 141 13.68 -3.21 -5.91
N ASP A 142 14.03 -3.66 -4.72
CA ASP A 142 13.21 -3.60 -3.53
C ASP A 142 14.10 -3.21 -2.33
N ILE A 143 13.60 -2.38 -1.43
CA ILE A 143 14.33 -1.98 -0.23
C ILE A 143 14.17 -3.08 0.84
N SER A 144 15.29 -3.48 1.44
CA SER A 144 15.30 -4.53 2.46
C SER A 144 14.68 -4.03 3.76
N LYS A 145 13.77 -4.82 4.36
CA LYS A 145 13.12 -4.52 5.65
C LYS A 145 12.71 -3.05 5.81
N PHE A 146 12.11 -2.44 4.79
CA PHE A 146 11.95 -0.99 4.64
C PHE A 146 11.45 -0.29 5.92
N TYR A 147 10.26 -0.62 6.42
CA TYR A 147 9.71 0.03 7.61
C TYR A 147 10.59 -0.11 8.86
N PRO A 148 11.07 -1.31 9.22
CA PRO A 148 11.94 -1.49 10.38
C PRO A 148 13.31 -0.83 10.26
N SER A 149 13.77 -0.53 9.02
CA SER A 149 15.11 0.03 8.79
C SER A 149 15.16 1.55 8.74
N ILE A 150 14.00 2.26 8.80
CA ILE A 150 13.98 3.73 8.73
C ILE A 150 14.58 4.35 10.00
N PRO A 151 15.74 5.05 9.94
CA PRO A 151 16.33 5.65 11.13
C PRO A 151 15.53 6.85 11.62
N HIS A 152 15.12 6.86 12.90
CA HIS A 152 14.31 7.92 13.49
C HIS A 152 14.95 9.31 13.34
N GLY A 153 16.26 9.44 13.62
CA GLY A 153 16.96 10.71 13.52
C GLY A 153 16.89 11.33 12.11
N LYS A 154 17.09 10.51 11.08
CA LYS A 154 17.01 10.96 9.68
C LYS A 154 15.56 11.30 9.26
N LEU A 155 14.59 10.52 9.73
CA LEU A 155 13.17 10.80 9.48
C LEU A 155 12.73 12.10 10.16
N LYS A 156 13.15 12.34 11.41
CA LYS A 156 12.88 13.59 12.14
C LYS A 156 13.52 14.80 11.45
N ALA A 157 14.77 14.66 10.99
CA ALA A 157 15.42 15.70 10.18
C ALA A 157 14.63 16.02 8.92
N ARG A 158 14.13 14.97 8.23
CA ARG A 158 13.30 15.13 7.02
C ARG A 158 11.98 15.85 7.28
N LEU A 159 11.35 15.63 8.45
CA LEU A 159 10.17 16.36 8.88
C LEU A 159 10.48 17.84 9.12
N ARG A 160 11.61 18.17 9.78
CA ARG A 160 12.06 19.55 10.03
C ARG A 160 12.35 20.34 8.75
N GLU A 161 12.74 19.69 7.67
CA GLU A 161 12.89 20.36 6.37
C GLU A 161 11.54 20.86 5.80
N LYS A 162 10.44 20.24 6.17
CA LYS A 162 9.09 20.59 5.69
C LYS A 162 8.32 21.46 6.68
N ILE A 163 8.50 21.24 7.96
CA ILE A 163 7.69 21.79 9.04
C ILE A 163 8.59 22.66 9.92
N LYS A 164 8.12 23.87 10.28
CA LYS A 164 8.78 24.78 11.22
C LYS A 164 8.07 24.85 12.59
N ASP A 165 6.90 24.24 12.72
CA ASP A 165 6.10 24.20 13.93
C ASP A 165 6.63 23.13 14.88
N GLU A 166 7.42 23.55 15.86
CA GLU A 166 8.11 22.62 16.76
C GLU A 166 7.13 21.84 17.66
N LYS A 167 6.05 22.48 18.14
CA LYS A 167 5.03 21.78 18.94
C LYS A 167 4.36 20.65 18.15
N PHE A 168 4.05 20.89 16.88
CA PHE A 168 3.52 19.84 16.02
C PHE A 168 4.55 18.75 15.72
N LEU A 169 5.81 19.12 15.52
CA LEU A 169 6.89 18.14 15.34
C LEU A 169 7.06 17.23 16.56
N GLN A 170 6.95 17.76 17.78
CA GLN A 170 7.03 16.96 19.02
C GLN A 170 5.91 15.90 19.08
N ILE A 171 4.68 16.24 18.67
CA ILE A 171 3.58 15.27 18.57
C ILE A 171 3.94 14.13 17.61
N ILE A 172 4.48 14.45 16.43
CA ILE A 172 4.88 13.44 15.43
C ILE A 172 6.06 12.62 15.97
N PHE A 173 7.04 13.25 16.61
CA PHE A 173 8.21 12.57 17.16
C PHE A 173 7.83 11.58 18.26
N LYS A 174 6.86 11.93 19.11
CA LYS A 174 6.32 10.97 20.09
C LYS A 174 5.76 9.71 19.42
N VAL A 175 5.07 9.84 18.29
CA VAL A 175 4.59 8.67 17.52
C VAL A 175 5.76 7.88 16.92
N ILE A 176 6.80 8.55 16.42
CA ILE A 176 7.98 7.87 15.87
C ILE A 176 8.73 7.12 16.99
N ASP A 177 8.93 7.75 18.13
CA ASP A 177 9.67 7.20 19.27
C ASP A 177 8.88 6.15 20.08
N SER A 178 7.59 5.96 19.78
CA SER A 178 6.78 4.89 20.39
C SER A 178 7.21 3.47 20.01
N HIS A 179 8.14 3.35 19.09
CA HIS A 179 8.75 2.10 18.67
C HIS A 179 10.28 2.25 18.75
N GLU A 180 10.97 1.24 19.22
CA GLU A 180 12.41 1.33 19.46
C GLU A 180 13.22 1.54 18.19
N GLN A 181 12.82 0.90 17.09
CA GLN A 181 13.55 0.94 15.84
C GLN A 181 12.62 0.95 14.64
N GLY A 182 12.84 1.88 13.71
CA GLY A 182 12.07 2.00 12.48
C GLY A 182 10.62 2.44 12.70
N LEU A 183 9.75 2.10 11.75
CA LEU A 183 8.32 2.40 11.82
C LEU A 183 7.52 1.11 12.02
N PRO A 184 6.63 1.05 13.01
CA PRO A 184 5.81 -0.14 13.27
C PRO A 184 4.83 -0.42 12.13
N ILE A 185 4.72 -1.70 11.75
CA ILE A 185 3.69 -2.14 10.81
C ILE A 185 2.38 -2.25 11.58
N GLY A 186 1.41 -1.40 11.23
CA GLY A 186 0.09 -1.36 11.88
C GLY A 186 -0.39 0.05 12.23
N ASN A 187 0.51 0.99 12.43
CA ASN A 187 0.15 2.38 12.65
C ASN A 187 -0.34 3.05 11.36
N TYR A 188 -1.35 3.90 11.50
CA TYR A 188 -1.88 4.68 10.38
C TYR A 188 -0.88 5.73 9.85
N THR A 189 0.04 6.18 10.70
CA THR A 189 1.08 7.15 10.35
C THR A 189 2.24 6.55 9.57
N SER A 190 2.63 5.30 9.84
CA SER A 190 3.83 4.67 9.28
C SER A 190 3.92 4.70 7.74
N PRO A 191 2.86 4.37 6.97
CA PRO A 191 2.92 4.45 5.51
C PRO A 191 3.20 5.85 4.96
N TRP A 192 2.68 6.88 5.62
CA TRP A 192 2.85 8.25 5.22
C TRP A 192 4.23 8.81 5.55
N LEU A 193 4.75 8.47 6.73
CA LEU A 193 6.11 8.83 7.13
C LEU A 193 7.14 8.15 6.24
N ALA A 194 6.92 6.89 5.89
CA ALA A 194 7.73 6.15 4.93
C ALA A 194 7.69 6.76 3.52
N GLU A 195 6.52 7.25 3.07
CA GLU A 195 6.37 7.98 1.82
C GLU A 195 7.20 9.27 1.81
N LEU A 196 7.10 10.08 2.87
CA LEU A 196 7.90 11.29 3.03
C LEU A 196 9.40 10.99 3.00
N TYR A 197 9.81 9.90 3.64
CA TYR A 197 11.21 9.51 3.76
C TYR A 197 11.86 9.20 2.41
N LEU A 198 11.13 8.59 1.48
CA LEU A 198 11.65 8.24 0.14
C LEU A 198 11.49 9.33 -0.93
N GLN A 199 10.85 10.45 -0.64
CA GLN A 199 10.71 11.55 -1.64
C GLN A 199 12.04 12.03 -2.23
N PRO A 200 13.18 12.14 -1.49
CA PRO A 200 14.46 12.50 -2.08
C PRO A 200 14.97 11.48 -3.10
N LEU A 201 14.72 10.18 -2.88
CA LEU A 201 15.07 9.15 -3.84
C LEU A 201 14.28 9.30 -5.14
N ASP A 202 12.99 9.65 -5.05
CA ASP A 202 12.17 9.94 -6.23
C ASP A 202 12.75 11.13 -7.04
N ASN A 203 13.22 12.16 -6.32
CA ASN A 203 13.86 13.33 -6.93
C ASN A 203 15.21 12.97 -7.59
N LEU A 204 16.05 12.17 -6.93
CA LEU A 204 17.30 11.67 -7.50
C LEU A 204 17.06 10.97 -8.85
N ILE A 205 16.09 10.05 -8.88
CA ILE A 205 15.77 9.25 -10.08
C ILE A 205 15.19 10.12 -11.20
N LYS A 206 14.30 11.08 -10.87
CA LYS A 206 13.59 11.87 -11.86
C LYS A 206 14.31 13.15 -12.27
N GLN A 207 14.92 13.85 -11.35
CA GLN A 207 15.56 15.15 -11.62
C GLN A 207 17.03 14.99 -12.03
N LYS A 208 17.84 14.26 -11.22
CA LYS A 208 19.27 14.04 -11.53
C LYS A 208 19.44 13.09 -12.71
N HIS A 209 18.86 11.89 -12.64
CA HIS A 209 19.04 10.88 -13.68
C HIS A 209 18.07 11.01 -14.85
N ARG A 210 16.96 11.76 -14.70
CA ARG A 210 15.94 11.96 -15.74
C ARG A 210 15.49 10.64 -16.37
N ILE A 211 15.34 9.59 -15.53
CA ILE A 211 14.82 8.28 -15.97
C ILE A 211 13.44 8.48 -16.59
N ARG A 212 13.25 7.99 -17.82
CA ARG A 212 12.04 8.27 -18.59
C ARG A 212 10.78 7.79 -17.90
N HIS A 213 10.76 6.54 -17.50
CA HIS A 213 9.65 5.98 -16.76
C HIS A 213 10.14 5.38 -15.43
N TYR A 214 9.54 5.83 -14.36
CA TYR A 214 9.78 5.38 -13.01
C TYR A 214 8.46 5.22 -12.28
N VAL A 215 8.30 4.11 -11.58
CA VAL A 215 7.13 3.82 -10.72
C VAL A 215 7.64 3.20 -9.43
N ARG A 216 7.15 3.69 -8.31
CA ARG A 216 7.42 3.13 -6.98
C ARG A 216 6.12 2.68 -6.33
N TYR A 217 6.13 1.49 -5.74
CA TYR A 217 5.03 0.98 -4.93
C TYR A 217 5.56 0.64 -3.53
N ALA A 218 5.45 1.59 -2.60
CA ALA A 218 6.12 1.57 -1.30
C ALA A 218 7.64 1.40 -1.47
N ASP A 219 8.17 0.23 -1.19
CA ASP A 219 9.57 -0.19 -1.27
C ASP A 219 9.97 -0.85 -2.59
N ASP A 220 9.02 -1.20 -3.46
CA ASP A 220 9.27 -1.88 -4.77
C ASP A 220 9.40 -0.82 -5.88
N LEU A 221 10.59 -0.72 -6.50
CA LEU A 221 10.94 0.29 -7.51
C LEU A 221 11.10 -0.34 -8.90
N VAL A 222 10.53 0.31 -9.91
CA VAL A 222 10.64 -0.08 -11.32
C VAL A 222 11.07 1.12 -12.14
N LEU A 223 12.26 1.04 -12.74
CA LEU A 223 12.82 2.03 -13.65
C LEU A 223 12.87 1.46 -15.07
N ILE A 224 12.40 2.21 -16.06
CA ILE A 224 12.36 1.77 -17.45
C ILE A 224 12.95 2.88 -18.34
N ASP A 225 13.91 2.50 -19.18
CA ASP A 225 14.55 3.41 -20.15
C ASP A 225 15.06 2.61 -21.35
N SER A 226 15.28 3.28 -22.48
CA SER A 226 15.92 2.67 -23.65
C SER A 226 17.45 2.58 -23.52
N ASN A 227 18.05 3.40 -22.65
CA ASN A 227 19.49 3.48 -22.45
C ASN A 227 19.95 2.66 -21.24
N LYS A 228 20.61 1.52 -21.51
CA LYS A 228 21.11 0.62 -20.46
C LYS A 228 22.23 1.24 -19.62
N ARG A 229 23.12 2.07 -20.24
CA ARG A 229 24.22 2.74 -19.53
C ARG A 229 23.66 3.74 -18.51
N LYS A 230 22.66 4.52 -18.92
CA LYS A 230 21.95 5.46 -18.05
C LYS A 230 21.31 4.76 -16.84
N LEU A 231 20.65 3.61 -17.06
CA LEU A 231 20.08 2.80 -15.97
C LEU A 231 21.16 2.26 -15.03
N ARG A 232 22.33 1.85 -15.53
CA ARG A 232 23.45 1.40 -14.69
C ARG A 232 24.01 2.53 -13.82
N LYS A 233 24.19 3.72 -14.41
CA LYS A 233 24.63 4.91 -13.64
C LYS A 233 23.61 5.26 -12.56
N ALA A 234 22.33 5.31 -12.92
CA ALA A 234 21.26 5.55 -11.95
C ALA A 234 21.23 4.50 -10.83
N LEU A 235 21.43 3.24 -11.18
CA LEU A 235 21.48 2.13 -10.21
C LEU A 235 22.62 2.32 -9.20
N HIS A 236 23.82 2.66 -9.64
CA HIS A 236 24.96 2.95 -8.77
C HIS A 236 24.63 4.07 -7.78
N ASP A 237 24.21 5.23 -8.29
CA ASP A 237 23.90 6.40 -7.44
C ASP A 237 22.69 6.10 -6.49
N ILE A 238 21.76 5.24 -6.89
CA ILE A 238 20.63 4.81 -6.04
C ILE A 238 21.16 3.96 -4.88
N PHE A 239 22.12 3.05 -5.10
CA PHE A 239 22.71 2.25 -4.02
C PHE A 239 23.41 3.13 -2.98
N GLU A 240 24.23 4.07 -3.43
CA GLU A 240 24.92 5.03 -2.56
C GLU A 240 23.89 5.85 -1.76
N PHE A 241 22.92 6.45 -2.43
CA PHE A 241 21.92 7.33 -1.80
C PHE A 241 21.02 6.57 -0.81
N VAL A 242 20.62 5.35 -1.14
CA VAL A 242 19.84 4.49 -0.22
C VAL A 242 20.67 4.13 1.02
N GLY A 243 21.98 3.91 0.87
CA GLY A 243 22.94 3.76 1.97
C GLY A 243 23.03 5.03 2.84
N GLU A 244 23.13 6.21 2.21
CA GLU A 244 23.07 7.49 2.92
C GLU A 244 21.78 7.69 3.70
N LEU A 245 20.66 7.16 3.21
CA LEU A 245 19.39 7.14 3.97
C LEU A 245 19.40 6.12 5.13
N GLY A 246 20.43 5.29 5.29
CA GLY A 246 20.49 4.23 6.29
C GLY A 246 19.63 3.02 5.92
N LEU A 247 19.32 2.86 4.63
CA LEU A 247 18.56 1.74 4.09
C LEU A 247 19.46 0.86 3.22
N SER A 248 18.97 -0.31 2.83
CA SER A 248 19.67 -1.20 1.91
C SER A 248 18.74 -1.75 0.83
N ILE A 249 19.28 -1.93 -0.37
CA ILE A 249 18.56 -2.59 -1.47
C ILE A 249 18.79 -4.10 -1.35
N LYS A 250 17.77 -4.90 -1.62
CA LYS A 250 17.89 -6.36 -1.65
C LYS A 250 18.86 -6.80 -2.74
N HIS A 251 19.62 -7.87 -2.47
CA HIS A 251 20.62 -8.41 -3.39
C HIS A 251 20.02 -9.01 -4.68
N ASP A 252 18.72 -9.31 -4.70
CA ASP A 252 18.01 -9.90 -5.83
C ASP A 252 17.48 -8.86 -6.83
N TYR A 253 18.03 -7.63 -6.82
CA TYR A 253 17.69 -6.61 -7.82
C TYR A 253 18.04 -7.11 -9.23
N GLN A 254 17.34 -6.58 -10.24
CA GLN A 254 17.44 -7.08 -11.60
C GLN A 254 17.56 -5.93 -12.59
N LEU A 255 18.54 -6.04 -13.52
CA LEU A 255 18.62 -5.21 -14.71
C LEU A 255 18.52 -6.11 -15.96
N PHE A 256 17.44 -6.00 -16.71
CA PHE A 256 17.17 -6.90 -17.83
C PHE A 256 16.51 -6.18 -19.01
N ARG A 257 16.57 -6.83 -20.19
CA ARG A 257 15.81 -6.41 -21.37
C ARG A 257 14.35 -6.84 -21.20
N ILE A 258 13.42 -5.91 -21.47
CA ILE A 258 11.98 -6.18 -21.37
C ILE A 258 11.57 -7.07 -22.55
N GLN A 259 10.75 -8.09 -22.26
CA GLN A 259 10.22 -8.99 -23.27
C GLN A 259 9.28 -8.25 -24.22
N GLN A 260 9.54 -8.38 -25.52
CA GLN A 260 8.63 -7.88 -26.56
C GLN A 260 7.53 -8.89 -26.87
N TYR A 261 6.39 -8.40 -27.35
CA TYR A 261 5.36 -9.27 -27.90
C TYR A 261 5.87 -9.93 -29.18
N CYS A 262 5.78 -11.24 -29.23
CA CYS A 262 6.06 -12.00 -30.41
C CYS A 262 4.96 -13.08 -30.56
N LYS A 263 4.43 -13.25 -31.77
CA LYS A 263 3.41 -14.28 -32.06
C LYS A 263 4.01 -15.68 -31.91
N ASP A 264 5.24 -15.84 -32.34
CA ASP A 264 5.99 -17.07 -32.22
C ASP A 264 6.76 -17.15 -30.89
N ARG A 265 6.77 -18.32 -30.27
CA ARG A 265 7.48 -18.57 -29.00
C ARG A 265 9.00 -18.56 -29.16
N SER A 266 9.52 -18.94 -30.32
CA SER A 266 10.97 -19.02 -30.61
C SER A 266 11.67 -17.65 -30.59
N GLY A 267 10.97 -16.56 -30.95
CA GLY A 267 11.52 -15.21 -30.99
C GLY A 267 11.48 -14.41 -29.68
N ARG A 268 11.06 -14.99 -28.57
CA ARG A 268 10.88 -14.26 -27.30
C ARG A 268 12.22 -13.97 -26.63
N ARG A 269 12.75 -12.76 -26.82
CA ARG A 269 13.93 -12.28 -26.11
C ARG A 269 13.54 -11.35 -24.96
N GLY A 270 14.20 -11.48 -23.80
CA GLY A 270 13.97 -10.63 -22.62
C GLY A 270 13.06 -11.25 -21.58
N ARG A 271 12.76 -10.49 -20.53
CA ARG A 271 11.96 -10.91 -19.37
C ARG A 271 10.77 -9.97 -19.16
N LYS A 272 9.68 -10.50 -18.58
CA LYS A 272 8.53 -9.68 -18.15
C LYS A 272 8.87 -8.94 -16.87
N ILE A 273 8.39 -7.71 -16.74
CA ILE A 273 8.43 -6.97 -15.48
C ILE A 273 7.34 -7.55 -14.60
N ASP A 274 7.72 -8.17 -13.49
CA ASP A 274 6.78 -8.66 -12.48
C ASP A 274 6.62 -7.60 -11.40
N PHE A 275 5.48 -6.91 -11.38
CA PHE A 275 5.23 -5.78 -10.48
C PHE A 275 3.75 -5.74 -10.08
N VAL A 276 3.46 -5.42 -8.81
CA VAL A 276 2.12 -5.33 -8.20
C VAL A 276 1.15 -6.47 -8.58
N GLY A 277 1.72 -7.67 -8.76
CA GLY A 277 0.94 -8.88 -9.05
C GLY A 277 0.56 -9.08 -10.51
N ARG A 278 1.08 -8.22 -11.41
CA ARG A 278 0.94 -8.32 -12.87
C ARG A 278 2.31 -8.51 -13.52
N CYS A 279 2.32 -9.00 -14.75
CA CYS A 279 3.52 -9.18 -15.57
C CYS A 279 3.39 -8.35 -16.84
N PHE A 280 4.33 -7.42 -17.05
CA PHE A 280 4.31 -6.49 -18.17
C PHE A 280 5.41 -6.85 -19.19
N GLY A 281 5.06 -6.82 -20.45
CA GLY A 281 5.97 -6.85 -21.58
C GLY A 281 5.66 -5.72 -22.54
N VAL A 282 6.52 -5.47 -23.50
CA VAL A 282 6.28 -4.44 -24.51
C VAL A 282 5.05 -4.81 -25.34
N GLY A 283 4.00 -4.01 -25.26
CA GLY A 283 2.74 -4.20 -25.96
C GLY A 283 1.72 -5.10 -25.26
N PHE A 284 1.99 -5.63 -24.07
CA PHE A 284 1.05 -6.50 -23.37
C PHE A 284 1.21 -6.52 -21.85
N THR A 285 0.10 -6.83 -21.16
CA THR A 285 0.04 -7.02 -19.69
C THR A 285 -0.64 -8.34 -19.39
N THR A 286 -0.03 -9.18 -18.55
CA THR A 286 -0.56 -10.49 -18.14
C THR A 286 -0.55 -10.63 -16.62
N ILE A 287 -1.14 -11.70 -16.09
CA ILE A 287 -1.14 -12.04 -14.68
C ILE A 287 -0.02 -13.01 -14.35
N ARG A 288 0.50 -12.98 -13.14
CA ARG A 288 1.45 -13.98 -12.62
C ARG A 288 0.91 -15.39 -12.80
N LYS A 289 1.76 -16.31 -13.30
CA LYS A 289 1.40 -17.73 -13.53
C LYS A 289 0.73 -18.37 -12.29
N ARG A 290 1.28 -18.12 -11.08
CA ARG A 290 0.72 -18.63 -9.82
C ARG A 290 -0.74 -18.16 -9.58
N ARG A 291 -1.05 -16.89 -9.84
CA ARG A 291 -2.43 -16.36 -9.71
C ARG A 291 -3.36 -16.95 -10.76
N ALA A 292 -2.89 -17.07 -11.98
CA ALA A 292 -3.62 -17.70 -13.06
C ALA A 292 -3.97 -19.17 -12.75
N SER A 293 -2.98 -19.97 -12.34
CA SER A 293 -3.17 -21.37 -11.94
C SER A 293 -4.12 -21.52 -10.74
N ALA A 294 -4.05 -20.61 -9.77
CA ALA A 294 -4.96 -20.61 -8.61
C ALA A 294 -6.40 -20.31 -9.05
N LEU A 295 -6.63 -19.36 -9.96
CA LEU A 295 -7.95 -19.09 -10.52
C LEU A 295 -8.49 -20.32 -11.27
N MET A 296 -7.70 -20.94 -12.12
CA MET A 296 -8.11 -22.11 -12.89
C MET A 296 -8.55 -23.27 -12.00
N ARG A 297 -7.77 -23.58 -10.97
CA ARG A 297 -8.11 -24.65 -10.00
C ARG A 297 -9.39 -24.33 -9.25
N GLN A 298 -9.52 -23.10 -8.76
CA GLN A 298 -10.70 -22.69 -8.01
C GLN A 298 -11.95 -22.62 -8.87
N SER A 299 -11.84 -22.18 -10.12
CA SER A 299 -12.95 -22.18 -11.10
C SER A 299 -13.50 -23.60 -11.31
N ARG A 300 -12.61 -24.56 -11.62
CA ARG A 300 -12.98 -25.96 -11.82
C ARG A 300 -13.65 -26.55 -10.57
N PHE A 301 -13.11 -26.25 -9.40
CA PHE A 301 -13.68 -26.72 -8.14
C PHE A 301 -15.10 -26.15 -7.89
N ILE A 302 -15.29 -24.85 -8.12
CA ILE A 302 -16.60 -24.21 -7.95
C ILE A 302 -17.60 -24.75 -8.97
N GLN A 303 -17.20 -24.93 -10.23
CA GLN A 303 -18.06 -25.54 -11.27
C GLN A 303 -18.50 -26.95 -10.88
N LYS A 304 -17.60 -27.76 -10.29
CA LYS A 304 -17.96 -29.09 -9.78
C LYS A 304 -19.02 -28.98 -8.68
N LEU A 305 -18.81 -28.11 -7.66
CA LEU A 305 -19.79 -27.92 -6.59
C LEU A 305 -21.15 -27.42 -7.10
N GLN A 306 -21.14 -26.55 -8.12
CA GLN A 306 -22.37 -26.02 -8.73
C GLN A 306 -23.15 -27.12 -9.50
N ARG A 307 -22.47 -28.03 -10.22
CA ARG A 307 -23.10 -29.19 -10.90
C ARG A 307 -23.69 -30.18 -9.91
N GLU A 308 -22.99 -30.41 -8.79
CA GLU A 308 -23.42 -31.34 -7.73
C GLU A 308 -24.42 -30.71 -6.75
N ASN A 309 -24.89 -29.48 -6.99
CA ASN A 309 -25.74 -28.70 -6.08
C ASN A 309 -25.22 -28.61 -4.63
N ARG A 310 -23.90 -28.70 -4.44
CA ARG A 310 -23.27 -28.63 -3.12
C ARG A 310 -23.08 -27.18 -2.66
N PRO A 311 -23.15 -26.92 -1.34
CA PRO A 311 -22.95 -25.58 -0.79
C PRO A 311 -21.51 -25.08 -1.01
N ILE A 312 -21.39 -23.78 -1.34
CA ILE A 312 -20.10 -23.13 -1.54
C ILE A 312 -19.81 -22.27 -0.32
N ALA A 313 -18.69 -22.54 0.36
CA ALA A 313 -18.29 -21.77 1.54
C ALA A 313 -17.95 -20.31 1.17
N TYR A 314 -18.30 -19.38 2.07
CA TYR A 314 -18.03 -17.94 1.93
C TYR A 314 -16.60 -17.63 1.51
N ARG A 315 -15.59 -18.25 2.15
CA ARG A 315 -14.17 -18.05 1.85
C ARG A 315 -13.80 -18.42 0.42
N ILE A 316 -14.45 -19.44 -0.15
CA ILE A 316 -14.25 -19.87 -1.53
C ILE A 316 -14.88 -18.87 -2.49
N ALA A 317 -16.13 -18.47 -2.23
CA ALA A 317 -16.87 -17.51 -3.06
C ALA A 317 -16.18 -16.15 -3.11
N SER A 318 -15.86 -15.55 -1.96
CA SER A 318 -15.21 -14.25 -1.85
C SER A 318 -13.80 -14.26 -2.46
N GLY A 319 -13.00 -15.30 -2.20
CA GLY A 319 -11.67 -15.47 -2.78
C GLY A 319 -11.71 -15.60 -4.31
N PHE A 320 -12.70 -16.27 -4.88
CA PHE A 320 -12.86 -16.38 -6.33
C PHE A 320 -13.22 -15.05 -6.99
N ILE A 321 -14.19 -14.32 -6.45
CA ILE A 321 -14.59 -13.00 -6.97
C ILE A 321 -13.40 -12.03 -6.94
N SER A 322 -12.67 -12.00 -5.84
CA SER A 322 -11.45 -11.17 -5.72
C SER A 322 -10.39 -11.54 -6.77
N ARG A 323 -10.19 -12.84 -7.06
CA ARG A 323 -9.26 -13.28 -8.11
C ARG A 323 -9.74 -12.89 -9.50
N CYS A 324 -11.03 -13.04 -9.82
CA CYS A 324 -11.59 -12.64 -11.11
C CYS A 324 -11.38 -11.14 -11.38
N ALA A 325 -11.54 -10.29 -10.36
CA ALA A 325 -11.31 -8.84 -10.49
C ALA A 325 -9.89 -8.50 -10.97
N CYS A 326 -8.87 -9.27 -10.56
CA CYS A 326 -7.49 -9.05 -10.99
C CYS A 326 -7.28 -9.20 -12.50
N PHE A 327 -8.16 -9.94 -13.21
CA PHE A 327 -8.06 -10.18 -14.66
C PHE A 327 -8.69 -9.09 -15.51
N LYS A 328 -9.48 -8.20 -14.92
CA LYS A 328 -10.27 -7.19 -15.65
C LYS A 328 -9.40 -6.23 -16.49
N HIS A 329 -8.20 -5.91 -16.02
CA HIS A 329 -7.31 -4.92 -16.65
C HIS A 329 -6.05 -5.57 -17.24
N THR A 330 -6.18 -6.72 -17.88
CA THR A 330 -5.03 -7.43 -18.47
C THR A 330 -5.41 -8.07 -19.82
N ASN A 331 -4.41 -8.38 -20.65
CA ASN A 331 -4.58 -9.11 -21.90
C ASN A 331 -4.90 -10.62 -21.67
N SER A 332 -5.77 -10.90 -20.70
CA SER A 332 -6.13 -12.26 -20.30
C SER A 332 -7.60 -12.59 -20.60
N TYR A 333 -8.15 -11.98 -21.68
CA TYR A 333 -9.56 -12.12 -22.04
C TYR A 333 -10.01 -13.60 -22.19
N ALA A 334 -9.29 -14.41 -22.98
CA ALA A 334 -9.62 -15.82 -23.17
C ALA A 334 -9.68 -16.60 -21.85
N MET A 335 -8.74 -16.30 -20.94
CA MET A 335 -8.68 -16.91 -19.62
C MET A 335 -9.85 -16.48 -18.72
N ARG A 336 -10.21 -15.20 -18.76
CA ARG A 336 -11.38 -14.67 -18.07
C ARG A 336 -12.67 -15.32 -18.57
N LYS A 337 -12.86 -15.36 -19.88
CA LYS A 337 -14.02 -16.02 -20.52
C LYS A 337 -14.12 -17.49 -20.09
N LYS A 338 -13.00 -18.24 -20.16
CA LYS A 338 -12.98 -19.67 -19.84
C LYS A 338 -13.15 -20.01 -18.36
N TYR A 339 -12.68 -19.16 -17.43
CA TYR A 339 -12.60 -19.52 -15.99
C TYR A 339 -13.38 -18.58 -15.06
N CYS A 340 -13.72 -17.36 -15.48
CA CYS A 340 -14.55 -16.48 -14.65
C CYS A 340 -16.01 -16.46 -15.10
N GLU A 341 -16.26 -16.40 -16.42
CA GLU A 341 -17.61 -16.23 -16.96
C GLU A 341 -18.40 -17.56 -16.99
N THR A 342 -17.73 -18.69 -16.89
CA THR A 342 -18.34 -20.02 -16.79
C THR A 342 -18.83 -20.40 -15.40
N VAL A 343 -18.53 -19.58 -14.39
CA VAL A 343 -19.02 -19.75 -13.01
C VAL A 343 -20.22 -18.85 -12.78
N ASN A 344 -21.27 -19.37 -12.15
CA ASN A 344 -22.42 -18.54 -11.78
C ASN A 344 -22.05 -17.55 -10.64
N ILE A 345 -21.63 -16.35 -11.06
CA ILE A 345 -21.17 -15.30 -10.13
C ILE A 345 -22.34 -14.75 -9.29
N LYS A 346 -23.60 -14.77 -9.78
CA LYS A 346 -24.77 -14.31 -9.02
C LYS A 346 -24.91 -15.16 -7.77
N LYS A 347 -24.91 -16.49 -7.91
CA LYS A 347 -24.98 -17.44 -6.79
C LYS A 347 -23.85 -17.24 -5.77
N LEU A 348 -22.63 -16.91 -6.23
CA LEU A 348 -21.51 -16.61 -5.32
C LEU A 348 -21.71 -15.30 -4.55
N LYS A 349 -22.25 -14.26 -5.18
CA LYS A 349 -22.57 -13.00 -4.53
C LYS A 349 -23.67 -13.16 -3.48
N GLU A 350 -24.66 -14.00 -3.73
CA GLU A 350 -25.71 -14.36 -2.75
C GLU A 350 -25.12 -15.04 -1.52
N VAL A 351 -24.23 -16.01 -1.71
CA VAL A 351 -23.50 -16.66 -0.60
C VAL A 351 -22.76 -15.63 0.25
N ILE A 352 -22.09 -14.67 -0.38
CA ILE A 352 -21.35 -13.61 0.32
C ILE A 352 -22.29 -12.68 1.09
N SER A 353 -23.39 -12.27 0.46
CA SER A 353 -24.40 -11.40 1.08
C SER A 353 -25.05 -12.05 2.29
N ASN A 354 -25.48 -13.31 2.15
CA ASN A 354 -26.16 -14.07 3.22
C ASN A 354 -25.24 -14.28 4.43
N GLU A 355 -23.98 -14.64 4.21
CA GLU A 355 -23.02 -14.79 5.30
C GLU A 355 -22.69 -13.44 5.98
N SER A 356 -22.66 -12.34 5.23
CA SER A 356 -22.49 -11.01 5.79
C SER A 356 -23.69 -10.60 6.67
N LYS A 357 -24.91 -10.92 6.23
CA LYS A 357 -26.13 -10.70 7.02
C LYS A 357 -26.13 -11.57 8.28
N ARG A 358 -25.77 -12.87 8.17
CA ARG A 358 -25.70 -13.80 9.29
C ARG A 358 -24.71 -13.36 10.36
N LYS A 359 -23.52 -12.88 9.96
CA LYS A 359 -22.54 -12.30 10.89
C LYS A 359 -23.02 -11.00 11.53
N CYS A 360 -23.83 -10.22 10.84
CA CYS A 360 -24.46 -9.03 11.40
C CYS A 360 -25.50 -9.39 12.47
N LEU A 361 -26.36 -10.38 12.20
CA LEU A 361 -27.37 -10.85 13.13
C LEU A 361 -26.78 -11.54 14.38
N SER A 362 -25.76 -12.40 14.21
CA SER A 362 -25.10 -13.03 15.35
C SER A 362 -24.38 -12.03 16.26
N GLN A 363 -23.88 -10.92 15.73
CA GLN A 363 -23.31 -9.84 16.54
C GLN A 363 -24.37 -9.00 17.28
N LEU A 364 -25.60 -8.97 16.77
CA LEU A 364 -26.73 -8.31 17.45
C LEU A 364 -27.38 -9.19 18.53
N ALA A 365 -27.31 -10.52 18.38
CA ALA A 365 -27.85 -11.47 19.35
C ALA A 365 -26.95 -11.73 20.59
N HIS A 366 -25.72 -11.28 20.57
CA HIS A 366 -24.75 -11.31 21.68
C HIS A 366 -24.65 -9.97 22.42
N HIS A 367 -25.58 -9.07 22.24
CA HIS A 367 -25.81 -7.81 22.92
C HIS A 367 -27.22 -7.75 23.51
#